data_75ffb49aa52a770cf44292f1419df12e
#
_entry.id   75ffb49aa52a770cf44292f1419df12e
#
_cell.length_a   1.000
_cell.length_b   1.000
_cell.length_c   1.000
_cell.angle_alpha   90.00
_cell.angle_beta   90.00
_cell.angle_gamma   90.00
#
_symmetry.space_group_name_H-M   'P 1'
#
loop_
_entity.id
_entity.type
_entity.pdbx_description
1 polymer ?
#
loop_
_entity_poly.entity_id
_entity_poly.type
_entity_poly.pdbx_seq_one_letter_code
_entity_poly.pdbx_strand_id
1 'polypeptide(L)'
;MSIKKRLIPALVGSALALGATASNAVQFSGVFVFGDSLSDSGFYRPTLLAAGVPAPLVATLGRFTTNPGPVWSEIIATYYGGNPNPSNAGGGIYAQGGSRVSAVSSSNPPNLQRPVTTQITEYLAASGGSANPNALYAVWAGGNDLLQAGAAGVGSANEVAGQTARLRAAGARYIMVFGLPNLGLSPDGLAGGPVASGQFTAASAGFNITLFNALAATNQRVIPVDTFTLLSEVLSNASAFGFTNTTGTACGPFPPFSAGRNSQFCTGSTLVAGATPTNYAFADGHTDSE
;
A
#
# COMPACT_ATOMS: atom_id res chain seq x y z
N MET A 1 81.62 16.22 9.17
CA MET A 1 80.55 15.45 8.55
C MET A 1 79.20 16.08 9.01
N SER A 2 78.57 16.83 8.12
CA SER A 2 77.45 17.74 8.47
C SER A 2 76.12 17.08 8.17
N ILE A 3 75.27 16.94 9.19
CA ILE A 3 73.90 16.41 9.05
C ILE A 3 72.95 17.60 8.79
N LYS A 4 72.45 17.68 7.56
CA LYS A 4 71.46 18.67 7.17
C LYS A 4 70.08 18.24 7.73
N LYS A 5 69.56 19.03 8.66
CA LYS A 5 68.14 18.96 9.11
C LYS A 5 67.24 19.49 7.99
N ARG A 6 66.39 18.62 7.48
CA ARG A 6 65.28 19.00 6.58
C ARG A 6 64.09 19.41 7.42
N LEU A 7 63.70 20.66 7.27
CA LEU A 7 62.44 21.22 7.79
C LEU A 7 61.27 20.68 6.94
N ILE A 8 60.32 20.05 7.57
CA ILE A 8 59.03 19.66 6.99
C ILE A 8 58.04 20.80 7.23
N PRO A 9 57.44 21.41 6.20
CA PRO A 9 56.38 22.39 6.42
C PRO A 9 55.11 21.71 6.90
N ALA A 10 54.58 22.18 8.03
CA ALA A 10 53.27 21.80 8.55
C ALA A 10 52.15 22.31 7.60
N LEU A 11 51.47 21.45 6.91
CA LEU A 11 50.22 21.76 6.22
C LEU A 11 49.14 21.92 7.29
N VAL A 12 48.71 23.17 7.50
CA VAL A 12 47.50 23.47 8.25
C VAL A 12 46.30 23.13 7.37
N GLY A 13 45.73 21.94 7.60
CA GLY A 13 44.50 21.53 6.98
C GLY A 13 43.33 22.30 7.60
N SER A 14 42.81 23.29 6.87
CA SER A 14 41.54 23.93 7.18
C SER A 14 40.43 22.92 6.97
N ALA A 15 39.90 22.31 8.06
CA ALA A 15 38.69 21.53 8.03
C ALA A 15 37.50 22.47 7.74
N LEU A 16 37.07 22.50 6.50
CA LEU A 16 35.76 23.03 6.14
C LEU A 16 34.72 22.12 6.80
N ALA A 17 34.19 22.55 7.94
CA ALA A 17 32.97 22.00 8.49
C ALA A 17 31.82 22.35 7.51
N LEU A 18 31.56 21.46 6.54
CA LEU A 18 30.33 21.46 5.81
C LEU A 18 29.23 21.17 6.85
N GLY A 19 28.60 22.22 7.35
CA GLY A 19 27.38 22.13 8.12
C GLY A 19 26.35 21.41 7.25
N ALA A 20 26.15 20.12 7.51
CA ALA A 20 24.99 19.41 7.00
C ALA A 20 23.77 20.14 7.59
N THR A 21 23.17 21.03 6.80
CA THR A 21 21.83 21.50 7.09
C THR A 21 20.96 20.24 7.07
N ALA A 22 20.53 19.79 8.24
CA ALA A 22 19.50 18.79 8.34
C ALA A 22 18.34 19.31 7.47
N SER A 23 18.12 18.70 6.31
CA SER A 23 16.94 18.98 5.53
C SER A 23 15.80 18.55 6.43
N ASN A 24 15.06 19.50 6.99
CA ASN A 24 13.84 19.20 7.70
C ASN A 24 12.97 18.40 6.72
N ALA A 25 12.76 17.12 7.01
CA ALA A 25 11.81 16.32 6.27
C ALA A 25 10.50 17.11 6.22
N VAL A 26 9.90 17.21 5.04
CA VAL A 26 8.63 17.94 4.89
C VAL A 26 7.64 17.32 5.87
N GLN A 27 7.29 18.05 6.92
CA GLN A 27 6.26 17.63 7.85
C GLN A 27 4.91 17.96 7.24
N PHE A 28 4.12 16.91 6.99
CA PHE A 28 2.73 17.09 6.59
C PHE A 28 1.86 17.33 7.82
N SER A 29 0.79 18.11 7.65
CA SER A 29 -0.19 18.36 8.71
C SER A 29 -1.15 17.19 8.95
N GLY A 30 -1.05 16.14 8.15
CA GLY A 30 -1.81 14.90 8.23
C GLY A 30 -1.50 14.00 7.03
N VAL A 31 -1.88 12.74 7.13
CA VAL A 31 -1.75 11.76 6.05
C VAL A 31 -3.12 11.09 5.89
N PHE A 32 -3.63 11.07 4.65
CA PHE A 32 -4.93 10.48 4.31
C PHE A 32 -4.74 9.48 3.17
N VAL A 33 -5.19 8.24 3.39
CA VAL A 33 -4.98 7.14 2.45
C VAL A 33 -6.32 6.54 2.04
N PHE A 34 -6.51 6.39 0.72
CA PHE A 34 -7.69 5.82 0.09
C PHE A 34 -7.28 4.60 -0.73
N GLY A 35 -8.03 3.52 -0.61
CA GLY A 35 -7.65 2.30 -1.32
C GLY A 35 -8.39 1.05 -0.83
N ASP A 36 -7.73 -0.07 -1.05
CA ASP A 36 -8.24 -1.41 -0.79
C ASP A 36 -7.44 -2.12 0.33
N SER A 37 -7.40 -3.46 0.28
CA SER A 37 -6.73 -4.31 1.27
C SER A 37 -5.25 -3.99 1.44
N LEU A 38 -4.54 -3.63 0.37
CA LEU A 38 -3.11 -3.29 0.43
C LEU A 38 -2.82 -2.09 1.34
N SER A 39 -3.84 -1.29 1.65
CA SER A 39 -3.73 -0.06 2.45
C SER A 39 -4.58 -0.06 3.72
N ASP A 40 -5.37 -1.12 3.99
CA ASP A 40 -6.32 -1.19 5.11
C ASP A 40 -5.62 -1.43 6.44
N SER A 41 -5.67 -0.45 7.35
CA SER A 41 -5.06 -0.51 8.68
C SER A 41 -5.94 -1.18 9.75
N GLY A 42 -7.01 -1.87 9.35
CA GLY A 42 -7.91 -2.58 10.26
C GLY A 42 -9.34 -2.03 10.30
N PHE A 43 -9.85 -1.58 9.17
CA PHE A 43 -11.21 -1.04 9.04
C PHE A 43 -12.28 -2.02 9.51
N TYR A 44 -12.07 -3.33 9.33
CA TYR A 44 -13.04 -4.37 9.71
C TYR A 44 -13.02 -4.77 11.18
N ARG A 45 -12.16 -4.22 12.04
CA ARG A 45 -12.11 -4.58 13.46
C ARG A 45 -13.44 -4.52 14.19
N PRO A 46 -14.29 -3.47 14.01
CA PRO A 46 -15.63 -3.45 14.60
C PRO A 46 -16.51 -4.60 14.10
N THR A 47 -16.41 -4.96 12.82
CA THR A 47 -17.15 -6.08 12.24
C THR A 47 -16.68 -7.42 12.81
N LEU A 48 -15.38 -7.60 13.01
CA LEU A 48 -14.82 -8.81 13.64
C LEU A 48 -15.31 -8.97 15.08
N LEU A 49 -15.37 -7.89 15.84
CA LEU A 49 -15.97 -7.88 17.20
C LEU A 49 -17.43 -8.30 17.16
N ALA A 50 -18.20 -7.72 16.25
CA ALA A 50 -19.62 -8.07 16.08
C ALA A 50 -19.83 -9.52 15.63
N ALA A 51 -18.87 -10.10 14.90
CA ALA A 51 -18.87 -11.51 14.51
C ALA A 51 -18.40 -12.47 15.64
N GLY A 52 -18.12 -11.95 16.84
CA GLY A 52 -17.74 -12.75 18.00
C GLY A 52 -16.24 -13.08 18.09
N VAL A 53 -15.39 -12.45 17.30
CA VAL A 53 -13.92 -12.60 17.45
C VAL A 53 -13.52 -11.92 18.78
N PRO A 54 -12.78 -12.62 19.67
CA PRO A 54 -12.40 -12.06 20.96
C PRO A 54 -11.63 -10.73 20.83
N ALA A 55 -11.98 -9.74 21.66
CA ALA A 55 -11.40 -8.40 21.59
C ALA A 55 -9.86 -8.35 21.69
N PRO A 56 -9.18 -9.15 22.56
CA PRO A 56 -7.72 -9.18 22.56
C PRO A 56 -7.12 -9.64 21.24
N LEU A 57 -7.81 -10.53 20.53
CA LEU A 57 -7.39 -11.03 19.22
C LEU A 57 -7.63 -9.99 18.14
N VAL A 58 -8.82 -9.34 18.13
CA VAL A 58 -9.13 -8.27 17.17
C VAL A 58 -8.13 -7.12 17.23
N ALA A 59 -7.58 -6.82 18.41
CA ALA A 59 -6.54 -5.79 18.56
C ALA A 59 -5.26 -6.09 17.73
N THR A 60 -4.98 -7.36 17.48
CA THR A 60 -3.82 -7.81 16.70
C THR A 60 -4.15 -8.15 15.25
N LEU A 61 -5.41 -8.34 14.88
CA LEU A 61 -5.90 -8.71 13.56
C LEU A 61 -6.35 -7.48 12.73
N GLY A 62 -6.85 -7.76 11.55
CA GLY A 62 -7.65 -6.83 10.76
C GLY A 62 -6.89 -6.10 9.66
N ARG A 63 -5.56 -6.22 9.61
CA ARG A 63 -4.74 -5.77 8.50
C ARG A 63 -4.57 -6.89 7.49
N PHE A 64 -4.39 -6.55 6.24
CA PHE A 64 -4.16 -7.54 5.19
C PHE A 64 -2.66 -7.79 4.99
N THR A 65 -2.03 -8.32 6.03
CA THR A 65 -0.62 -8.69 6.11
C THR A 65 -0.44 -9.80 7.14
N THR A 66 0.79 -10.17 7.48
CA THR A 66 1.10 -11.06 8.62
C THR A 66 0.98 -10.25 9.93
N ASN A 67 -0.23 -10.25 10.52
CA ASN A 67 -0.49 -9.48 11.72
C ASN A 67 0.36 -9.94 12.94
N PRO A 68 0.78 -9.02 13.83
CA PRO A 68 0.35 -7.64 13.94
C PRO A 68 1.17 -6.62 13.14
N GLY A 69 1.95 -7.03 12.16
CA GLY A 69 2.75 -6.15 11.34
C GLY A 69 1.92 -5.03 10.71
N PRO A 70 2.50 -3.85 10.53
CA PRO A 70 1.83 -2.72 9.92
C PRO A 70 1.77 -2.88 8.40
N VAL A 71 0.74 -2.32 7.78
CA VAL A 71 0.73 -2.09 6.33
C VAL A 71 1.45 -0.77 6.00
N TRP A 72 1.90 -0.61 4.76
CA TRP A 72 2.65 0.58 4.30
C TRP A 72 1.97 1.90 4.66
N SER A 73 0.64 1.95 4.62
CA SER A 73 -0.15 3.14 4.93
C SER A 73 0.03 3.62 6.37
N GLU A 74 0.14 2.67 7.33
CA GLU A 74 0.43 2.97 8.73
C GLU A 74 1.86 3.47 8.91
N ILE A 75 2.82 2.86 8.19
CA ILE A 75 4.25 3.27 8.23
C ILE A 75 4.39 4.71 7.75
N ILE A 76 3.84 5.04 6.58
CA ILE A 76 3.87 6.39 6.01
C ILE A 76 3.14 7.39 6.92
N ALA A 77 1.95 7.04 7.43
CA ALA A 77 1.21 7.91 8.34
C ALA A 77 2.03 8.21 9.60
N THR A 78 2.60 7.18 10.23
CA THR A 78 3.43 7.34 11.43
C THR A 78 4.69 8.17 11.14
N TYR A 79 5.38 7.89 10.03
CA TYR A 79 6.62 8.57 9.66
C TYR A 79 6.41 10.08 9.46
N TYR A 80 5.30 10.49 8.86
CA TYR A 80 4.98 11.90 8.59
C TYR A 80 4.06 12.55 9.64
N GLY A 81 3.86 11.91 10.80
CA GLY A 81 3.09 12.49 11.92
C GLY A 81 1.58 12.48 11.72
N GLY A 82 1.07 11.67 10.79
CA GLY A 82 -0.37 11.43 10.63
C GLY A 82 -0.90 10.40 11.63
N ASN A 83 -2.23 10.21 11.63
CA ASN A 83 -2.88 9.20 12.46
C ASN A 83 -3.05 7.89 11.65
N PRO A 84 -2.32 6.78 11.98
CA PRO A 84 -2.33 5.53 11.24
C PRO A 84 -3.58 4.67 11.44
N ASN A 85 -4.48 5.07 12.33
CA ASN A 85 -5.71 4.32 12.57
C ASN A 85 -6.65 4.38 11.34
N PRO A 86 -7.53 3.39 11.18
CA PRO A 86 -8.58 3.46 10.18
C PRO A 86 -9.56 4.60 10.48
N SER A 87 -10.20 5.14 9.44
CA SER A 87 -11.09 6.31 9.54
C SER A 87 -12.27 6.10 10.49
N ASN A 88 -12.79 4.87 10.58
CA ASN A 88 -13.86 4.53 11.54
C ASN A 88 -13.40 4.45 13.01
N ALA A 89 -12.08 4.59 13.25
CA ALA A 89 -11.47 4.77 14.57
C ALA A 89 -10.83 6.17 14.72
N GLY A 90 -11.24 7.14 13.91
CA GLY A 90 -10.78 8.52 13.97
C GLY A 90 -9.43 8.78 13.33
N GLY A 91 -8.91 7.85 12.51
CA GLY A 91 -7.63 7.98 11.81
C GLY A 91 -7.72 8.51 10.40
N GLY A 92 -6.56 8.57 9.73
CA GLY A 92 -6.41 9.07 8.37
C GLY A 92 -6.53 8.00 7.29
N ILE A 93 -6.63 6.71 7.64
CA ILE A 93 -6.66 5.62 6.67
C ILE A 93 -8.12 5.26 6.34
N TYR A 94 -8.58 5.69 5.16
CA TYR A 94 -9.94 5.44 4.67
C TYR A 94 -10.04 4.13 3.88
N ALA A 95 -8.90 3.53 3.54
CA ALA A 95 -8.83 2.29 2.80
C ALA A 95 -9.60 1.16 3.48
N GLN A 96 -10.20 0.28 2.67
CA GLN A 96 -10.99 -0.86 3.15
C GLN A 96 -10.76 -2.06 2.23
N GLY A 97 -10.46 -3.20 2.80
CA GLY A 97 -10.24 -4.45 2.05
C GLY A 97 -11.39 -4.78 1.11
N GLY A 98 -11.08 -5.25 -0.12
CA GLY A 98 -12.05 -5.58 -1.14
C GLY A 98 -12.64 -4.38 -1.91
N SER A 99 -12.27 -3.14 -1.58
CA SER A 99 -12.79 -1.95 -2.26
C SER A 99 -12.36 -1.91 -3.72
N ARG A 100 -13.32 -1.59 -4.60
CA ARG A 100 -13.10 -1.20 -5.99
C ARG A 100 -13.04 0.33 -6.11
N VAL A 101 -12.72 0.84 -7.28
CA VAL A 101 -12.60 2.31 -7.46
C VAL A 101 -13.97 2.98 -7.31
N SER A 102 -14.97 2.61 -8.08
CA SER A 102 -16.33 3.19 -8.02
C SER A 102 -17.44 2.16 -7.94
N ALA A 103 -17.21 0.95 -8.45
CA ALA A 103 -18.19 -0.11 -8.41
C ALA A 103 -18.29 -0.72 -7.01
N VAL A 104 -19.46 -1.24 -6.68
CA VAL A 104 -19.64 -2.06 -5.48
C VAL A 104 -18.92 -3.39 -5.69
N SER A 105 -18.19 -3.83 -4.68
CA SER A 105 -17.51 -5.11 -4.72
C SER A 105 -18.51 -6.28 -4.70
N SER A 106 -18.23 -7.31 -5.48
CA SER A 106 -18.94 -8.59 -5.42
C SER A 106 -18.40 -9.53 -4.34
N SER A 107 -17.40 -9.11 -3.57
CA SER A 107 -16.83 -9.89 -2.47
C SER A 107 -17.86 -10.18 -1.38
N ASN A 108 -17.68 -11.29 -0.68
CA ASN A 108 -18.59 -11.70 0.40
C ASN A 108 -18.08 -11.18 1.76
N PRO A 109 -18.90 -10.50 2.58
CA PRO A 109 -20.32 -10.19 2.31
C PRO A 109 -20.47 -9.06 1.29
N PRO A 110 -21.47 -9.13 0.40
CA PRO A 110 -21.69 -8.13 -0.63
C PRO A 110 -22.05 -6.77 0.00
N ASN A 111 -21.66 -5.69 -0.67
CA ASN A 111 -22.01 -4.30 -0.34
C ASN A 111 -21.44 -3.75 0.98
N LEU A 112 -20.51 -4.43 1.64
CA LEU A 112 -19.83 -3.87 2.82
C LEU A 112 -18.60 -3.05 2.47
N GLN A 113 -18.03 -3.25 1.28
CA GLN A 113 -16.85 -2.57 0.82
C GLN A 113 -17.23 -1.22 0.21
N ARG A 114 -16.79 -0.15 0.86
CA ARG A 114 -16.99 1.21 0.35
C ARG A 114 -16.04 1.44 -0.84
N PRO A 115 -16.54 1.78 -2.03
CA PRO A 115 -15.67 2.18 -3.13
C PRO A 115 -14.77 3.36 -2.75
N VAL A 116 -13.64 3.51 -3.42
CA VAL A 116 -12.72 4.65 -3.19
C VAL A 116 -13.42 5.98 -3.42
N THR A 117 -14.37 6.05 -4.36
CA THR A 117 -15.26 7.21 -4.55
C THR A 117 -16.02 7.59 -3.28
N THR A 118 -16.51 6.61 -2.52
CA THR A 118 -17.20 6.81 -1.25
C THR A 118 -16.23 7.23 -0.16
N GLN A 119 -15.07 6.58 -0.05
CA GLN A 119 -14.02 6.92 0.92
C GLN A 119 -13.60 8.40 0.81
N ILE A 120 -13.37 8.88 -0.42
CA ILE A 120 -13.03 10.29 -0.70
C ILE A 120 -14.22 11.22 -0.39
N THR A 121 -15.45 10.78 -0.65
CA THR A 121 -16.65 11.56 -0.31
C THR A 121 -16.77 11.75 1.20
N GLU A 122 -16.58 10.70 1.97
CA GLU A 122 -16.61 10.74 3.44
C GLU A 122 -15.50 11.63 4.00
N TYR A 123 -14.27 11.52 3.47
CA TYR A 123 -13.18 12.41 3.85
C TYR A 123 -13.53 13.87 3.59
N LEU A 124 -13.99 14.22 2.39
CA LEU A 124 -14.34 15.60 2.04
C LEU A 124 -15.51 16.11 2.89
N ALA A 125 -16.50 15.28 3.17
CA ALA A 125 -17.58 15.65 4.06
C ALA A 125 -17.07 15.95 5.49
N ALA A 126 -16.19 15.12 6.01
CA ALA A 126 -15.59 15.30 7.34
C ALA A 126 -14.68 16.54 7.41
N SER A 127 -14.08 16.95 6.30
CA SER A 127 -13.19 18.11 6.19
C SER A 127 -13.89 19.41 5.70
N GLY A 128 -15.23 19.44 5.70
CA GLY A 128 -16.00 20.63 5.28
C GLY A 128 -15.90 20.93 3.78
N GLY A 129 -15.67 19.92 2.95
CA GLY A 129 -15.58 20.02 1.50
C GLY A 129 -14.20 20.42 0.96
N SER A 130 -13.23 20.69 1.83
CA SER A 130 -11.91 21.17 1.45
C SER A 130 -10.81 20.22 1.91
N ALA A 131 -9.87 19.91 1.03
CA ALA A 131 -8.69 19.14 1.37
C ALA A 131 -7.58 20.06 1.91
N ASN A 132 -6.93 19.63 3.00
CA ASN A 132 -5.83 20.41 3.59
C ASN A 132 -4.62 20.45 2.63
N PRO A 133 -4.19 21.64 2.16
CA PRO A 133 -3.10 21.74 1.19
C PRO A 133 -1.72 21.33 1.73
N ASN A 134 -1.58 21.20 3.05
CA ASN A 134 -0.34 20.80 3.71
C ASN A 134 -0.36 19.34 4.18
N ALA A 135 -1.38 18.57 3.84
CA ALA A 135 -1.45 17.14 4.10
C ALA A 135 -0.92 16.32 2.91
N LEU A 136 -0.48 15.09 3.19
CA LEU A 136 -0.17 14.07 2.20
C LEU A 136 -1.42 13.21 1.96
N TYR A 137 -1.72 13.00 0.70
CA TYR A 137 -2.80 12.12 0.25
C TYR A 137 -2.20 10.95 -0.53
N ALA A 138 -2.78 9.78 -0.40
CA ALA A 138 -2.37 8.60 -1.16
C ALA A 138 -3.60 7.89 -1.72
N VAL A 139 -3.53 7.48 -2.99
CA VAL A 139 -4.58 6.70 -3.66
C VAL A 139 -3.95 5.46 -4.28
N TRP A 140 -4.36 4.29 -3.80
CA TRP A 140 -3.96 2.99 -4.34
C TRP A 140 -5.18 2.10 -4.48
N ALA A 141 -5.64 1.89 -5.71
CA ALA A 141 -6.87 1.16 -6.01
C ALA A 141 -6.89 0.65 -7.46
N GLY A 142 -7.79 -0.27 -7.75
CA GLY A 142 -7.98 -0.87 -9.08
C GLY A 142 -7.64 -2.35 -9.12
N GLY A 143 -6.89 -2.88 -8.14
CA GLY A 143 -6.57 -4.30 -8.05
C GLY A 143 -7.83 -5.16 -8.01
N ASN A 144 -8.79 -4.82 -7.16
CA ASN A 144 -10.08 -5.52 -7.08
C ASN A 144 -10.94 -5.38 -8.34
N ASP A 145 -10.79 -4.29 -9.09
CA ASP A 145 -11.47 -4.14 -10.38
C ASP A 145 -10.91 -5.15 -11.40
N LEU A 146 -9.59 -5.36 -11.44
CA LEU A 146 -8.98 -6.38 -12.29
C LEU A 146 -9.30 -7.80 -11.82
N LEU A 147 -9.23 -8.07 -10.52
CA LEU A 147 -9.51 -9.40 -9.97
C LEU A 147 -10.95 -9.84 -10.21
N GLN A 148 -11.92 -8.91 -10.19
CA GLN A 148 -13.35 -9.21 -10.35
C GLN A 148 -13.84 -9.09 -11.80
N ALA A 149 -13.18 -8.30 -12.65
CA ALA A 149 -13.64 -8.03 -14.01
C ALA A 149 -12.56 -8.29 -15.10
N GLY A 150 -11.39 -8.77 -14.73
CA GLY A 150 -10.30 -9.02 -15.67
C GLY A 150 -9.93 -7.77 -16.48
N ALA A 151 -9.72 -7.94 -17.78
CA ALA A 151 -9.36 -6.84 -18.68
C ALA A 151 -10.41 -5.70 -18.73
N ALA A 152 -11.69 -5.97 -18.46
CA ALA A 152 -12.72 -4.94 -18.37
C ALA A 152 -12.50 -3.98 -17.18
N GLY A 153 -11.79 -4.43 -16.15
CA GLY A 153 -11.42 -3.60 -14.99
C GLY A 153 -10.40 -2.51 -15.30
N VAL A 154 -9.68 -2.58 -16.43
CA VAL A 154 -8.67 -1.58 -16.82
C VAL A 154 -9.26 -0.16 -16.92
N GLY A 155 -10.52 -0.02 -17.31
CA GLY A 155 -11.21 1.26 -17.38
C GLY A 155 -11.27 2.03 -16.05
N SER A 156 -11.21 1.34 -14.91
CA SER A 156 -11.20 1.96 -13.58
C SER A 156 -9.97 2.85 -13.32
N ALA A 157 -8.91 2.72 -14.14
CA ALA A 157 -7.75 3.60 -14.11
C ALA A 157 -8.12 5.08 -14.36
N ASN A 158 -9.05 5.35 -15.29
CA ASN A 158 -9.56 6.70 -15.52
C ASN A 158 -10.36 7.23 -14.33
N GLU A 159 -11.03 6.33 -13.60
CA GLU A 159 -11.78 6.67 -12.40
C GLU A 159 -10.84 7.06 -11.26
N VAL A 160 -9.70 6.34 -11.08
CA VAL A 160 -8.63 6.74 -10.13
C VAL A 160 -8.11 8.14 -10.46
N ALA A 161 -7.81 8.40 -11.73
CA ALA A 161 -7.40 9.74 -12.17
C ALA A 161 -8.46 10.80 -11.87
N GLY A 162 -9.75 10.48 -12.07
CA GLY A 162 -10.89 11.33 -11.73
C GLY A 162 -10.99 11.63 -10.23
N GLN A 163 -10.79 10.62 -9.38
CA GLN A 163 -10.79 10.81 -7.92
C GLN A 163 -9.58 11.64 -7.45
N THR A 164 -8.42 11.46 -8.09
CA THR A 164 -7.23 12.30 -7.86
C THR A 164 -7.51 13.76 -8.23
N ALA A 165 -8.17 14.00 -9.36
CA ALA A 165 -8.62 15.34 -9.78
C ALA A 165 -9.59 15.95 -8.76
N ARG A 166 -10.50 15.15 -8.21
CA ARG A 166 -11.46 15.59 -7.21
C ARG A 166 -10.77 16.05 -5.92
N LEU A 167 -9.78 15.30 -5.42
CA LEU A 167 -8.95 15.70 -4.28
C LEU A 167 -8.19 16.99 -4.58
N ARG A 168 -7.64 17.10 -5.79
CA ARG A 168 -6.91 18.30 -6.25
C ARG A 168 -7.82 19.53 -6.30
N ALA A 169 -9.01 19.39 -6.85
CA ALA A 169 -10.01 20.46 -6.92
C ALA A 169 -10.46 20.91 -5.52
N ALA A 170 -10.48 19.99 -4.53
CA ALA A 170 -10.75 20.31 -3.15
C ALA A 170 -9.59 21.00 -2.42
N GLY A 171 -8.39 21.09 -3.01
CA GLY A 171 -7.24 21.81 -2.44
C GLY A 171 -6.02 20.94 -2.11
N ALA A 172 -6.07 19.63 -2.29
CA ALA A 172 -4.92 18.74 -2.05
C ALA A 172 -3.74 19.11 -2.96
N ARG A 173 -2.53 19.23 -2.39
CA ARG A 173 -1.31 19.57 -3.13
C ARG A 173 -0.35 18.39 -3.30
N TYR A 174 -0.25 17.55 -2.31
CA TYR A 174 0.68 16.41 -2.29
C TYR A 174 -0.14 15.12 -2.38
N ILE A 175 -0.21 14.54 -3.56
CA ILE A 175 -0.99 13.34 -3.81
C ILE A 175 -0.06 12.27 -4.39
N MET A 176 0.16 11.19 -3.64
CA MET A 176 0.79 9.96 -4.14
C MET A 176 -0.26 9.16 -4.89
N VAL A 177 0.09 8.70 -6.09
CA VAL A 177 -0.77 7.80 -6.87
C VAL A 177 0.02 6.56 -7.24
N PHE A 178 -0.47 5.43 -6.80
CA PHE A 178 0.17 4.15 -7.01
C PHE A 178 -0.35 3.50 -8.29
N GLY A 179 0.56 3.00 -9.11
CA GLY A 179 0.21 2.01 -10.11
C GLY A 179 -0.17 0.68 -9.46
N LEU A 180 -0.71 -0.25 -10.20
CA LEU A 180 -0.94 -1.61 -9.73
C LEU A 180 0.36 -2.42 -9.80
N PRO A 181 0.63 -3.30 -8.83
CA PRO A 181 1.69 -4.28 -8.95
C PRO A 181 1.39 -5.26 -10.09
N ASN A 182 2.37 -6.03 -10.51
CA ASN A 182 2.15 -7.10 -11.47
C ASN A 182 1.34 -8.24 -10.84
N LEU A 183 0.01 -8.17 -10.94
CA LEU A 183 -0.89 -9.18 -10.37
C LEU A 183 -0.70 -10.57 -10.98
N GLY A 184 -0.11 -10.68 -12.16
CA GLY A 184 0.23 -11.96 -12.75
C GLY A 184 1.33 -12.72 -12.01
N LEU A 185 2.11 -12.03 -11.17
CA LEU A 185 3.15 -12.63 -10.32
C LEU A 185 2.64 -12.97 -8.90
N SER A 186 1.43 -12.57 -8.54
CA SER A 186 0.82 -12.95 -7.27
C SER A 186 0.46 -14.44 -7.24
N PRO A 187 0.32 -15.06 -6.05
CA PRO A 187 -0.10 -16.46 -5.96
C PRO A 187 -1.42 -16.73 -6.68
N ASP A 188 -2.40 -15.83 -6.62
CA ASP A 188 -3.68 -15.97 -7.33
C ASP A 188 -3.50 -15.86 -8.86
N GLY A 189 -2.65 -14.93 -9.31
CA GLY A 189 -2.30 -14.81 -10.72
C GLY A 189 -1.62 -16.06 -11.27
N LEU A 190 -0.73 -16.66 -10.50
CA LEU A 190 -0.01 -17.88 -10.86
C LEU A 190 -0.89 -19.15 -10.80
N ALA A 191 -1.87 -19.19 -9.89
CA ALA A 191 -2.75 -20.35 -9.70
C ALA A 191 -3.57 -20.68 -10.95
N GLY A 192 -3.90 -19.69 -11.78
CA GLY A 192 -4.58 -19.87 -13.07
C GLY A 192 -3.69 -20.37 -14.22
N GLY A 193 -2.40 -20.60 -13.94
CA GLY A 193 -1.41 -21.04 -14.93
C GLY A 193 -0.89 -19.90 -15.83
N PRO A 194 0.03 -20.22 -16.78
CA PRO A 194 0.76 -19.19 -17.53
C PRO A 194 -0.12 -18.23 -18.36
N VAL A 195 -1.27 -18.72 -18.85
CA VAL A 195 -2.20 -17.89 -19.63
C VAL A 195 -2.86 -16.84 -18.74
N ALA A 196 -3.40 -17.25 -17.59
CA ALA A 196 -4.05 -16.35 -16.64
C ALA A 196 -3.02 -15.34 -16.05
N SER A 197 -1.84 -15.82 -15.66
CA SER A 197 -0.73 -14.96 -15.21
C SER A 197 -0.38 -13.90 -16.26
N GLY A 198 -0.24 -14.29 -17.53
CA GLY A 198 0.01 -13.35 -18.64
C GLY A 198 -1.12 -12.33 -18.82
N GLN A 199 -2.37 -12.74 -18.66
CA GLN A 199 -3.54 -11.85 -18.75
C GLN A 199 -3.54 -10.82 -17.61
N PHE A 200 -3.29 -11.23 -16.36
CA PHE A 200 -3.19 -10.31 -15.23
C PHE A 200 -1.99 -9.37 -15.36
N THR A 201 -0.85 -9.86 -15.85
CA THR A 201 0.31 -9.01 -16.16
C THR A 201 -0.05 -7.93 -17.17
N ALA A 202 -0.69 -8.31 -18.28
CA ALA A 202 -1.10 -7.37 -19.33
C ALA A 202 -2.16 -6.37 -18.82
N ALA A 203 -3.13 -6.84 -18.02
CA ALA A 203 -4.16 -5.99 -17.44
C ALA A 203 -3.57 -4.97 -16.45
N SER A 204 -2.64 -5.38 -15.57
CA SER A 204 -1.96 -4.48 -14.64
C SER A 204 -1.12 -3.43 -15.38
N ALA A 205 -0.36 -3.83 -16.40
CA ALA A 205 0.40 -2.89 -17.24
C ALA A 205 -0.54 -1.93 -17.99
N GLY A 206 -1.62 -2.43 -18.58
CA GLY A 206 -2.63 -1.62 -19.29
C GLY A 206 -3.31 -0.61 -18.36
N PHE A 207 -3.64 -1.02 -17.14
CA PHE A 207 -4.17 -0.14 -16.10
C PHE A 207 -3.19 1.01 -15.81
N ASN A 208 -1.92 0.70 -15.54
CA ASN A 208 -0.90 1.68 -15.19
C ASN A 208 -0.67 2.69 -16.34
N ILE A 209 -0.58 2.20 -17.57
CA ILE A 209 -0.47 3.08 -18.75
C ILE A 209 -1.68 4.01 -18.85
N THR A 210 -2.89 3.48 -18.71
CA THR A 210 -4.13 4.26 -18.76
C THR A 210 -4.18 5.31 -17.65
N LEU A 211 -3.84 4.92 -16.41
CA LEU A 211 -3.82 5.80 -15.23
C LEU A 211 -2.88 6.99 -15.44
N PHE A 212 -1.61 6.71 -15.72
CA PHE A 212 -0.60 7.76 -15.79
C PHE A 212 -0.78 8.64 -17.04
N ASN A 213 -1.30 8.11 -18.14
CA ASN A 213 -1.71 8.92 -19.29
C ASN A 213 -2.88 9.86 -18.96
N ALA A 214 -3.90 9.40 -18.24
CA ALA A 214 -5.02 10.22 -17.82
C ALA A 214 -4.59 11.35 -16.86
N LEU A 215 -3.69 11.04 -15.91
CA LEU A 215 -3.11 12.04 -15.01
C LEU A 215 -2.29 13.09 -15.76
N ALA A 216 -1.49 12.67 -16.75
CA ALA A 216 -0.68 13.56 -17.58
C ALA A 216 -1.56 14.44 -18.48
N ALA A 217 -2.58 13.88 -19.12
CA ALA A 217 -3.50 14.59 -20.01
C ALA A 217 -4.25 15.73 -19.28
N THR A 218 -4.52 15.57 -18.00
CA THR A 218 -5.18 16.57 -17.16
C THR A 218 -4.21 17.43 -16.36
N ASN A 219 -2.90 17.36 -16.66
CA ASN A 219 -1.81 18.11 -15.99
C ASN A 219 -1.85 17.98 -14.45
N GLN A 220 -2.21 16.81 -13.96
CA GLN A 220 -2.23 16.54 -12.54
C GLN A 220 -0.82 16.23 -12.06
N ARG A 221 -0.26 17.15 -11.27
CA ARG A 221 1.04 16.92 -10.61
C ARG A 221 0.83 15.97 -9.42
N VAL A 222 1.26 14.74 -9.58
CA VAL A 222 1.21 13.70 -8.54
C VAL A 222 2.62 13.21 -8.23
N ILE A 223 2.75 12.49 -7.12
CA ILE A 223 3.93 11.70 -6.79
C ILE A 223 3.62 10.27 -7.28
N PRO A 224 4.13 9.85 -8.44
CA PRO A 224 3.84 8.53 -8.97
C PRO A 224 4.64 7.48 -8.20
N VAL A 225 4.00 6.32 -7.92
CA VAL A 225 4.64 5.17 -7.30
C VAL A 225 4.49 3.96 -8.21
N ASP A 226 5.61 3.48 -8.74
CA ASP A 226 5.65 2.33 -9.65
C ASP A 226 5.79 1.02 -8.87
N THR A 227 4.67 0.48 -8.43
CA THR A 227 4.64 -0.81 -7.73
C THR A 227 4.76 -2.00 -8.67
N PHE A 228 4.51 -1.82 -9.98
CA PHE A 228 4.68 -2.88 -10.96
C PHE A 228 6.15 -3.29 -11.10
N THR A 229 7.02 -2.30 -11.29
CA THR A 229 8.46 -2.53 -11.35
C THR A 229 8.99 -2.97 -9.99
N LEU A 230 8.57 -2.32 -8.89
CA LEU A 230 9.00 -2.65 -7.54
C LEU A 230 8.77 -4.13 -7.20
N LEU A 231 7.53 -4.64 -7.37
CA LEU A 231 7.24 -6.04 -7.09
C LEU A 231 8.08 -6.98 -7.97
N SER A 232 8.22 -6.66 -9.26
CA SER A 232 9.02 -7.47 -10.20
C SER A 232 10.50 -7.53 -9.78
N GLU A 233 11.08 -6.42 -9.31
CA GLU A 233 12.44 -6.36 -8.81
C GLU A 233 12.61 -7.12 -7.50
N VAL A 234 11.68 -6.96 -6.56
CA VAL A 234 11.67 -7.69 -5.28
C VAL A 234 11.64 -9.20 -5.52
N LEU A 235 10.74 -9.69 -6.36
CA LEU A 235 10.61 -11.11 -6.64
C LEU A 235 11.82 -11.67 -7.42
N SER A 236 12.42 -10.90 -8.33
CA SER A 236 13.62 -11.32 -9.07
C SER A 236 14.87 -11.37 -8.19
N ASN A 237 14.91 -10.59 -7.12
CA ASN A 237 16.02 -10.50 -6.18
C ASN A 237 15.61 -10.95 -4.76
N ALA A 238 14.69 -11.89 -4.66
CA ALA A 238 14.01 -12.28 -3.45
C ALA A 238 14.94 -12.53 -2.25
N SER A 239 16.06 -13.20 -2.47
CA SER A 239 17.05 -13.49 -1.41
C SER A 239 17.69 -12.24 -0.82
N ALA A 240 17.86 -11.18 -1.61
CA ALA A 240 18.38 -9.90 -1.12
C ALA A 240 17.41 -9.19 -0.17
N PHE A 241 16.12 -9.50 -0.28
CA PHE A 241 15.04 -9.01 0.60
C PHE A 241 14.68 -10.00 1.73
N GLY A 242 15.40 -11.14 1.83
CA GLY A 242 15.16 -12.15 2.86
C GLY A 242 14.06 -13.16 2.51
N PHE A 243 13.45 -13.06 1.32
CA PHE A 243 12.40 -13.99 0.91
C PHE A 243 12.98 -15.32 0.42
N THR A 244 12.43 -16.41 0.91
CA THR A 244 12.73 -17.77 0.47
C THR A 244 11.56 -18.39 -0.30
N ASN A 245 10.38 -17.75 -0.25
CA ASN A 245 9.20 -18.16 -0.98
C ASN A 245 8.53 -16.94 -1.65
N THR A 246 8.40 -16.98 -2.97
CA THR A 246 7.87 -15.89 -3.81
C THR A 246 6.60 -16.26 -4.57
N THR A 247 6.08 -17.47 -4.37
CA THR A 247 4.92 -17.98 -5.11
C THR A 247 3.82 -18.55 -4.22
N GLY A 248 4.15 -18.85 -2.97
CA GLY A 248 3.21 -19.34 -1.97
C GLY A 248 2.73 -18.23 -1.04
N THR A 249 1.72 -18.56 -0.25
CA THR A 249 1.14 -17.67 0.77
C THR A 249 1.61 -18.04 2.16
N ALA A 250 2.00 -17.06 2.99
CA ALA A 250 2.43 -17.28 4.37
C ALA A 250 1.26 -17.67 5.28
N CYS A 251 0.07 -17.13 5.02
CA CYS A 251 -1.10 -17.29 5.88
C CYS A 251 -1.87 -18.57 5.59
N GLY A 252 -2.21 -19.29 6.64
CA GLY A 252 -3.11 -20.44 6.61
C GLY A 252 -4.55 -20.08 6.99
N PRO A 253 -5.46 -21.09 7.04
CA PRO A 253 -6.84 -20.91 7.52
C PRO A 253 -6.88 -20.48 8.99
N PHE A 254 -7.96 -19.79 9.37
CA PHE A 254 -8.26 -19.35 10.73
C PHE A 254 -9.70 -19.74 11.14
N PRO A 255 -10.00 -21.05 11.35
CA PRO A 255 -11.32 -21.49 11.76
C PRO A 255 -11.66 -21.00 13.18
N PRO A 256 -12.95 -20.71 13.48
CA PRO A 256 -14.12 -20.79 12.58
C PRO A 256 -14.33 -19.55 11.71
N PHE A 257 -13.49 -18.52 11.85
CA PHE A 257 -13.70 -17.20 11.26
C PHE A 257 -13.28 -17.12 9.79
N SER A 258 -12.30 -17.91 9.39
CA SER A 258 -11.85 -18.01 7.99
C SER A 258 -11.45 -19.46 7.68
N ALA A 259 -12.13 -20.06 6.72
CA ALA A 259 -11.76 -21.37 6.17
C ALA A 259 -10.68 -21.27 5.07
N GLY A 260 -10.53 -20.06 4.48
CA GLY A 260 -9.57 -19.76 3.43
C GLY A 260 -8.32 -19.07 3.97
N ARG A 261 -7.35 -18.90 3.09
CA ARG A 261 -6.16 -18.09 3.33
C ARG A 261 -6.54 -16.62 3.19
N ASN A 262 -6.59 -15.92 4.30
CA ASN A 262 -6.97 -14.51 4.35
C ASN A 262 -6.05 -13.80 5.33
N SER A 263 -5.24 -12.90 4.83
CA SER A 263 -4.25 -12.16 5.60
C SER A 263 -4.86 -11.31 6.71
N GLN A 264 -6.11 -10.89 6.59
CA GLN A 264 -6.85 -10.20 7.66
C GLN A 264 -6.86 -10.97 9.00
N PHE A 265 -6.83 -12.31 8.93
CA PHE A 265 -6.81 -13.19 10.10
C PHE A 265 -5.43 -13.83 10.34
N CYS A 266 -4.44 -13.44 9.57
CA CYS A 266 -3.10 -13.99 9.66
C CYS A 266 -2.36 -13.50 10.91
N THR A 267 -1.81 -14.44 11.66
CA THR A 267 -0.93 -14.18 12.82
C THR A 267 0.19 -15.20 12.83
N GLY A 268 1.17 -15.03 13.69
CA GLY A 268 2.23 -16.03 13.85
C GLY A 268 1.75 -17.44 14.14
N SER A 269 0.54 -17.61 14.70
CA SER A 269 -0.05 -18.93 14.99
C SER A 269 -0.80 -19.55 13.80
N THR A 270 -1.07 -18.78 12.73
CA THR A 270 -1.81 -19.22 11.55
C THR A 270 -0.93 -19.28 10.29
N LEU A 271 0.36 -19.07 10.43
CA LEU A 271 1.30 -19.24 9.32
C LEU A 271 1.37 -20.71 8.90
N VAL A 272 1.56 -20.93 7.61
CA VAL A 272 1.82 -22.28 7.09
C VAL A 272 3.17 -22.80 7.58
N ALA A 273 3.35 -24.13 7.58
CA ALA A 273 4.59 -24.72 8.05
C ALA A 273 5.82 -24.16 7.32
N GLY A 274 6.80 -23.69 8.05
CA GLY A 274 8.03 -23.09 7.54
C GLY A 274 7.93 -21.60 7.17
N ALA A 275 6.74 -21.01 7.21
CA ALA A 275 6.58 -19.57 7.01
C ALA A 275 6.92 -18.78 8.28
N THR A 276 7.50 -17.61 8.04
CA THR A 276 7.67 -16.55 9.04
C THR A 276 7.09 -15.26 8.44
N PRO A 277 6.87 -14.21 9.24
CA PRO A 277 6.39 -12.93 8.71
C PRO A 277 7.27 -12.31 7.61
N THR A 278 8.53 -12.72 7.51
CA THR A 278 9.53 -12.07 6.68
C THR A 278 10.16 -12.95 5.60
N ASN A 279 9.82 -14.24 5.50
CA ASN A 279 10.44 -15.14 4.53
C ASN A 279 9.55 -15.51 3.33
N TYR A 280 8.30 -15.07 3.32
CA TYR A 280 7.37 -15.17 2.20
C TYR A 280 7.10 -13.78 1.63
N ALA A 281 7.06 -13.65 0.30
CA ALA A 281 6.73 -12.39 -0.34
C ALA A 281 5.23 -12.04 -0.21
N PHE A 282 4.37 -13.04 -0.04
CA PHE A 282 2.92 -12.84 0.01
C PHE A 282 2.32 -13.40 1.29
N ALA A 283 1.49 -12.60 1.93
CA ALA A 283 0.69 -13.02 3.07
C ALA A 283 -0.46 -13.93 2.64
N ASP A 284 -1.21 -13.55 1.61
CA ASP A 284 -2.27 -14.34 0.98
C ASP A 284 -2.18 -14.30 -0.55
N GLY A 285 -3.29 -14.51 -1.27
CA GLY A 285 -3.30 -14.65 -2.73
C GLY A 285 -2.82 -13.41 -3.49
N HIS A 286 -2.93 -12.24 -2.91
CA HIS A 286 -2.63 -10.96 -3.56
C HIS A 286 -2.19 -9.83 -2.62
N THR A 287 -1.97 -10.10 -1.33
CA THR A 287 -1.44 -9.14 -0.35
C THR A 287 -0.04 -9.51 0.11
N ASP A 288 0.80 -8.50 0.35
CA ASP A 288 2.19 -8.69 0.76
C ASP A 288 2.30 -9.14 2.22
N SER A 289 3.37 -9.87 2.57
CA SER A 289 3.78 -10.09 3.96
C SER A 289 4.52 -8.87 4.54
N GLU A 290 4.88 -8.93 5.82
CA GLU A 290 5.65 -7.86 6.48
C GLU A 290 6.97 -7.52 5.78
#